data_8746b2dcb70e95d8d4401a52b3fc88ea
#
_entry.id   8746b2dcb70e95d8d4401a52b3fc88ea
#
_cell.length_a   1.000
_cell.length_b   1.000
_cell.length_c   1.000
_cell.angle_alpha   90.00
_cell.angle_beta   90.00
_cell.angle_gamma   90.00
#
_symmetry.space_group_name_H-M   'P 1'
#
loop_
_entity.id
_entity.type
_entity.pdbx_description
1 polymer ?
#
loop_
_entity_poly.entity_id
_entity_poly.type
_entity_poly.pdbx_seq_one_letter_code
_entity_poly.pdbx_strand_id
1 'polypeptide(L)'
;MAWVRNVVPLLSLSHKKLRSFLPAFDTCCFGLVSECDLAHIPAGRSRFPYSPARMNLTNHTGNLRGLAAMLIAVAAFSFMDALLKLFAAHYPPMQVTVLRAAASLPFVLLPLIWQGRLAELRIHRYGLHLLRGVLGVVMLATFIYALGTASLASVYAIYMTAPLLIAAMAAVWLGEKVDRGRWLAILIGLVGVWIILQPRPGGLPLLAGVAATVSALSYALAVITARVLTRSETSSSMVFTFLILVTLIAGVLALPQWIEIRPQDWWLIAATGGLGAVGQYYITEAFRYAPAAVVAPVEYTALLWGIGIDWVFWQVFPQSGMLMGAAIIIGAGLYVALREHRDARAAGANA
;
A
#
# COMPACT_ATOMS: atom_id res chain seq x y z
N MET A 1 -32.53 -20.55 7.96
CA MET A 1 -31.78 -21.62 8.66
C MET A 1 -30.92 -22.52 7.74
N ALA A 2 -30.91 -22.30 6.43
CA ALA A 2 -30.06 -23.07 5.50
C ALA A 2 -28.63 -22.54 5.34
N TRP A 3 -28.32 -21.35 5.76
CA TRP A 3 -27.01 -20.68 5.60
C TRP A 3 -25.94 -21.13 6.60
N VAL A 4 -26.38 -21.59 7.79
CA VAL A 4 -25.48 -22.03 8.88
C VAL A 4 -24.83 -23.40 8.58
N ARG A 5 -25.42 -24.23 7.72
CA ARG A 5 -24.89 -25.58 7.40
C ARG A 5 -23.70 -25.60 6.43
N ASN A 6 -23.46 -24.53 5.67
CA ASN A 6 -22.40 -24.49 4.66
C ASN A 6 -21.13 -23.77 5.11
N VAL A 7 -21.13 -23.12 6.27
CA VAL A 7 -19.94 -22.39 6.78
C VAL A 7 -19.11 -23.23 7.77
N VAL A 8 -19.71 -24.24 8.39
CA VAL A 8 -19.08 -25.10 9.40
C VAL A 8 -17.91 -25.98 8.85
N PRO A 9 -17.89 -26.45 7.58
CA PRO A 9 -16.77 -27.26 7.10
C PRO A 9 -15.47 -26.48 6.86
N LEU A 10 -15.50 -25.14 6.77
CA LEU A 10 -14.29 -24.33 6.57
C LEU A 10 -13.52 -24.09 7.87
N LEU A 11 -14.11 -24.36 9.02
CA LEU A 11 -13.48 -24.22 10.34
C LEU A 11 -12.69 -25.45 10.79
N SER A 12 -12.68 -26.54 10.02
CA SER A 12 -11.93 -27.77 10.34
C SER A 12 -10.55 -27.86 9.70
N LEU A 13 -10.00 -26.76 9.19
CA LEU A 13 -8.62 -26.71 8.72
C LEU A 13 -7.68 -26.88 9.89
N SER A 14 -6.95 -28.01 9.86
CA SER A 14 -6.00 -28.46 10.87
C SER A 14 -5.17 -27.32 11.47
N HIS A 15 -5.15 -27.23 12.79
CA HIS A 15 -4.38 -26.29 13.62
C HIS A 15 -2.90 -26.10 13.19
N LYS A 16 -2.31 -27.07 12.51
CA LYS A 16 -0.93 -27.02 11.98
C LYS A 16 -0.81 -26.15 10.71
N LYS A 17 -1.80 -26.15 9.82
CA LYS A 17 -1.78 -25.31 8.62
C LYS A 17 -2.12 -23.84 8.92
N LEU A 18 -2.95 -23.60 9.92
CA LEU A 18 -3.29 -22.22 10.35
C LEU A 18 -2.11 -21.53 11.05
N ARG A 19 -1.27 -22.27 11.79
CA ARG A 19 -0.06 -21.73 12.41
C ARG A 19 1.01 -21.27 11.43
N SER A 20 1.03 -21.79 10.21
CA SER A 20 1.95 -21.34 9.16
C SER A 20 1.46 -20.06 8.44
N PHE A 21 0.17 -19.71 8.59
CA PHE A 21 -0.43 -18.53 7.96
C PHE A 21 -0.25 -17.24 8.79
N LEU A 22 -0.02 -17.36 10.07
CA LEU A 22 -0.12 -16.28 11.05
C LEU A 22 1.14 -15.46 11.36
N PRO A 23 2.39 -15.89 11.10
CA PRO A 23 3.57 -15.07 11.44
C PRO A 23 3.80 -13.88 10.50
N ALA A 24 3.11 -13.82 9.36
CA ALA A 24 3.41 -12.88 8.28
C ALA A 24 2.73 -11.50 8.42
N PHE A 25 1.80 -11.34 9.37
CA PHE A 25 1.07 -10.08 9.54
C PHE A 25 1.87 -8.96 10.22
N ASP A 26 3.04 -9.29 10.80
CA ASP A 26 3.76 -8.36 11.67
C ASP A 26 4.66 -7.34 10.97
N THR A 27 4.94 -7.47 9.66
CA THR A 27 6.09 -6.72 9.14
C THR A 27 5.80 -5.70 8.04
N CYS A 28 4.67 -5.70 7.38
CA CYS A 28 4.50 -4.80 6.22
C CYS A 28 3.07 -4.37 5.93
N CYS A 29 2.57 -3.38 6.64
CA CYS A 29 1.41 -2.64 6.14
C CYS A 29 1.73 -1.58 5.09
N PHE A 30 3.02 -1.38 4.81
CA PHE A 30 3.47 -0.50 3.73
C PHE A 30 4.78 -1.07 3.16
N GLY A 31 4.72 -1.59 1.97
CA GLY A 31 5.83 -2.23 1.26
C GLY A 31 6.97 -1.32 0.83
N LEU A 32 7.36 -0.33 1.63
CA LEU A 32 8.49 0.56 1.36
C LEU A 32 9.29 0.91 2.62
N VAL A 33 9.28 0.06 3.64
CA VAL A 33 10.28 0.18 4.72
C VAL A 33 11.39 -0.80 4.40
N SER A 34 12.22 -0.43 3.44
CA SER A 34 13.53 -1.03 3.24
C SER A 34 14.40 -0.68 4.45
N GLU A 35 15.04 -1.72 4.99
CA GLU A 35 16.23 -1.64 5.83
C GLU A 35 16.19 -0.63 6.99
N CYS A 36 15.54 -1.03 8.11
CA CYS A 36 15.92 -0.51 9.39
C CYS A 36 17.31 -1.08 9.76
N ASP A 37 18.30 -0.18 9.81
CA ASP A 37 19.60 -0.44 10.47
C ASP A 37 19.39 -1.03 11.86
N LEU A 38 19.64 -2.33 11.99
CA LEU A 38 19.64 -3.08 13.25
C LEU A 38 20.94 -2.88 14.06
N ALA A 39 21.68 -1.81 13.79
CA ALA A 39 23.01 -1.60 14.36
C ALA A 39 23.03 -1.08 15.81
N HIS A 40 21.90 -0.73 16.45
CA HIS A 40 21.90 -0.20 17.81
C HIS A 40 20.75 -0.72 18.67
N ILE A 41 20.75 -2.05 18.97
CA ILE A 41 19.99 -2.60 20.10
C ILE A 41 20.97 -3.16 21.12
N PRO A 42 20.99 -2.66 22.38
CA PRO A 42 21.84 -3.22 23.42
C PRO A 42 21.43 -4.67 23.70
N ALA A 43 22.42 -5.54 23.78
CA ALA A 43 22.29 -6.97 24.03
C ALA A 43 21.62 -7.26 25.38
N GLY A 44 20.32 -7.50 25.38
CA GLY A 44 19.52 -7.84 26.55
C GLY A 44 18.28 -8.64 26.18
N ARG A 45 18.44 -9.96 26.09
CA ARG A 45 17.41 -11.00 26.22
C ARG A 45 16.07 -10.75 25.45
N SER A 46 16.04 -11.02 24.17
CA SER A 46 14.85 -11.54 23.50
C SER A 46 15.26 -12.72 22.62
N ARG A 47 14.77 -13.91 22.95
CA ARG A 47 14.87 -15.10 22.10
C ARG A 47 13.95 -14.95 20.91
N PHE A 48 14.32 -14.15 19.93
CA PHE A 48 13.78 -14.28 18.58
C PHE A 48 14.73 -15.17 17.80
N PRO A 49 14.25 -16.27 17.21
CA PRO A 49 15.06 -17.11 16.34
C PRO A 49 15.14 -16.48 14.93
N TYR A 50 15.48 -15.21 14.84
CA TYR A 50 15.79 -14.54 13.58
C TYR A 50 17.30 -14.29 13.55
N SER A 51 18.03 -15.28 13.08
CA SER A 51 19.34 -15.05 12.49
C SER A 51 19.10 -14.26 11.21
N PRO A 52 19.77 -13.11 10.97
CA PRO A 52 19.81 -12.51 9.67
C PRO A 52 20.60 -13.47 8.77
N ALA A 53 19.90 -14.44 8.19
CA ALA A 53 20.47 -15.28 7.17
C ALA A 53 20.95 -14.31 6.08
N ARG A 54 22.25 -14.29 5.81
CA ARG A 54 22.83 -13.55 4.68
C ARG A 54 22.03 -13.94 3.45
N MET A 55 21.16 -13.02 2.99
CA MET A 55 20.27 -13.27 1.87
C MET A 55 21.15 -13.27 0.60
N ASN A 56 21.55 -14.47 0.20
CA ASN A 56 22.35 -14.65 -1.01
C ASN A 56 21.52 -14.23 -2.21
N LEU A 57 21.92 -13.13 -2.88
CA LEU A 57 21.31 -12.64 -4.13
C LEU A 57 21.31 -13.68 -5.27
N THR A 58 22.07 -14.77 -5.10
CA THR A 58 22.20 -15.88 -6.06
C THR A 58 21.15 -16.98 -5.89
N ASN A 59 20.23 -16.84 -4.93
CA ASN A 59 19.18 -17.85 -4.70
C ASN A 59 18.03 -17.65 -5.70
N HIS A 60 18.23 -18.12 -6.94
CA HIS A 60 17.26 -17.98 -8.05
C HIS A 60 15.86 -18.47 -7.71
N THR A 61 15.75 -19.56 -6.96
CA THR A 61 14.45 -20.12 -6.55
C THR A 61 13.72 -19.23 -5.53
N GLY A 62 14.44 -18.61 -4.61
CA GLY A 62 13.90 -17.62 -3.66
C GLY A 62 13.40 -16.37 -4.37
N ASN A 63 14.22 -15.82 -5.27
CA ASN A 63 13.87 -14.63 -6.04
C ASN A 63 12.63 -14.84 -6.91
N LEU A 64 12.49 -16.00 -7.58
CA LEU A 64 11.30 -16.32 -8.37
C LEU A 64 10.04 -16.42 -7.51
N ARG A 65 10.13 -17.03 -6.31
CA ARG A 65 9.01 -17.07 -5.37
C ARG A 65 8.62 -15.67 -4.89
N GLY A 66 9.60 -14.82 -4.58
CA GLY A 66 9.38 -13.42 -4.22
C GLY A 66 8.68 -12.64 -5.32
N LEU A 67 9.14 -12.76 -6.57
CA LEU A 67 8.53 -12.13 -7.74
C LEU A 67 7.09 -12.61 -7.96
N ALA A 68 6.85 -13.93 -7.89
CA ALA A 68 5.50 -14.49 -8.03
C ALA A 68 4.56 -14.01 -6.91
N ALA A 69 5.02 -13.99 -5.66
CA ALA A 69 4.26 -13.48 -4.54
C ALA A 69 3.91 -11.99 -4.73
N MET A 70 4.85 -11.18 -5.19
CA MET A 70 4.61 -9.75 -5.47
C MET A 70 3.60 -9.55 -6.60
N LEU A 71 3.68 -10.33 -7.67
CA LEU A 71 2.69 -10.27 -8.76
C LEU A 71 1.28 -10.59 -8.27
N ILE A 72 1.12 -11.61 -7.41
CA ILE A 72 -0.17 -11.96 -6.80
C ILE A 72 -0.66 -10.83 -5.89
N ALA A 73 0.22 -10.23 -5.09
CA ALA A 73 -0.12 -9.12 -4.23
C ALA A 73 -0.64 -7.91 -5.03
N VAL A 74 0.09 -7.53 -6.08
CA VAL A 74 -0.27 -6.41 -6.96
C VAL A 74 -1.58 -6.70 -7.68
N ALA A 75 -1.79 -7.91 -8.18
CA ALA A 75 -3.06 -8.32 -8.79
C ALA A 75 -4.21 -8.20 -7.79
N ALA A 76 -4.06 -8.74 -6.57
CA ALA A 76 -5.09 -8.70 -5.54
C ALA A 76 -5.48 -7.25 -5.17
N PHE A 77 -4.49 -6.36 -5.00
CA PHE A 77 -4.76 -4.94 -4.76
C PHE A 77 -5.42 -4.27 -5.96
N SER A 78 -5.01 -4.59 -7.20
CA SER A 78 -5.64 -4.02 -8.40
C SER A 78 -7.10 -4.44 -8.54
N PHE A 79 -7.44 -5.69 -8.25
CA PHE A 79 -8.83 -6.14 -8.21
C PHE A 79 -9.60 -5.51 -7.04
N MET A 80 -8.99 -5.35 -5.88
CA MET A 80 -9.59 -4.61 -4.76
C MET A 80 -9.93 -3.18 -5.17
N ASP A 81 -9.03 -2.49 -5.86
CA ASP A 81 -9.25 -1.10 -6.30
C ASP A 81 -10.31 -1.02 -7.41
N ALA A 82 -10.44 -2.06 -8.24
CA ALA A 82 -11.57 -2.18 -9.17
C ALA A 82 -12.92 -2.28 -8.44
N LEU A 83 -12.99 -3.04 -7.33
CA LEU A 83 -14.18 -3.07 -6.48
C LEU A 83 -14.45 -1.70 -5.83
N LEU A 84 -13.40 -1.01 -5.37
CA LEU A 84 -13.54 0.36 -4.86
C LEU A 84 -14.08 1.34 -5.92
N LYS A 85 -13.67 1.18 -7.17
CA LYS A 85 -14.22 1.95 -8.30
C LYS A 85 -15.71 1.67 -8.50
N LEU A 86 -16.14 0.40 -8.39
CA LEU A 86 -17.57 0.06 -8.41
C LEU A 86 -18.34 0.68 -7.25
N PHE A 87 -17.76 0.69 -6.05
CA PHE A 87 -18.35 1.37 -4.89
C PHE A 87 -18.48 2.88 -5.12
N ALA A 88 -17.42 3.52 -5.63
CA ALA A 88 -17.38 4.95 -5.86
C ALA A 88 -18.43 5.44 -6.87
N ALA A 89 -18.98 4.54 -7.69
CA ALA A 89 -20.09 4.86 -8.59
C ALA A 89 -21.44 5.03 -7.87
N HIS A 90 -21.58 4.51 -6.65
CA HIS A 90 -22.84 4.49 -5.92
C HIS A 90 -22.81 5.15 -4.55
N TYR A 91 -21.62 5.26 -3.95
CA TYR A 91 -21.45 5.74 -2.59
C TYR A 91 -20.45 6.90 -2.53
N PRO A 92 -20.65 7.87 -1.62
CA PRO A 92 -19.71 8.97 -1.42
C PRO A 92 -18.31 8.44 -1.04
N PRO A 93 -17.23 9.09 -1.50
CA PRO A 93 -15.84 8.64 -1.25
C PRO A 93 -15.52 8.46 0.25
N MET A 94 -16.05 9.30 1.13
CA MET A 94 -15.86 9.17 2.57
C MET A 94 -16.49 7.89 3.12
N GLN A 95 -17.71 7.55 2.69
CA GLN A 95 -18.37 6.30 3.08
C GLN A 95 -17.60 5.08 2.59
N VAL A 96 -17.12 5.08 1.35
CA VAL A 96 -16.30 3.98 0.81
C VAL A 96 -15.00 3.85 1.59
N THR A 97 -14.39 4.97 2.00
CA THR A 97 -13.19 4.99 2.86
C THR A 97 -13.46 4.28 4.19
N VAL A 98 -14.60 4.58 4.84
CA VAL A 98 -15.02 3.90 6.08
C VAL A 98 -15.18 2.40 5.85
N LEU A 99 -15.94 2.01 4.83
CA LEU A 99 -16.24 0.59 4.56
C LEU A 99 -14.96 -0.19 4.27
N ARG A 100 -14.04 0.36 3.47
CA ARG A 100 -12.73 -0.25 3.21
C ARG A 100 -11.90 -0.42 4.49
N ALA A 101 -11.77 0.63 5.29
CA ALA A 101 -10.97 0.59 6.51
C ALA A 101 -11.58 -0.38 7.55
N ALA A 102 -12.89 -0.33 7.75
CA ALA A 102 -13.62 -1.21 8.65
C ALA A 102 -13.53 -2.69 8.22
N ALA A 103 -13.67 -2.97 6.92
CA ALA A 103 -13.54 -4.34 6.38
C ALA A 103 -12.13 -4.93 6.60
N SER A 104 -11.10 -4.09 6.73
CA SER A 104 -9.73 -4.54 6.99
C SER A 104 -9.45 -4.81 8.47
N LEU A 105 -10.21 -4.24 9.40
CA LEU A 105 -9.99 -4.38 10.85
C LEU A 105 -10.00 -5.85 11.35
N PRO A 106 -10.97 -6.71 10.95
CA PRO A 106 -10.97 -8.10 11.39
C PRO A 106 -9.70 -8.86 11.03
N PHE A 107 -9.13 -8.59 9.85
CA PHE A 107 -7.91 -9.26 9.38
C PHE A 107 -6.67 -8.86 10.16
N VAL A 108 -6.65 -7.69 10.77
CA VAL A 108 -5.56 -7.25 11.66
C VAL A 108 -5.81 -7.70 13.10
N LEU A 109 -7.06 -7.60 13.58
CA LEU A 109 -7.40 -7.84 14.97
C LEU A 109 -7.45 -9.33 15.32
N LEU A 110 -8.06 -10.17 14.45
CA LEU A 110 -8.22 -11.60 14.73
C LEU A 110 -6.88 -12.33 14.97
N PRO A 111 -5.82 -12.14 14.16
CA PRO A 111 -4.52 -12.74 14.43
C PRO A 111 -3.93 -12.31 15.79
N LEU A 112 -4.08 -11.05 16.18
CA LEU A 112 -3.58 -10.51 17.44
C LEU A 112 -4.32 -11.11 18.65
N ILE A 113 -5.64 -11.30 18.54
CA ILE A 113 -6.44 -11.95 19.57
C ILE A 113 -6.00 -13.42 19.73
N TRP A 114 -5.87 -14.14 18.62
CA TRP A 114 -5.51 -15.56 18.65
C TRP A 114 -4.11 -15.82 19.18
N GLN A 115 -3.20 -14.86 18.96
CA GLN A 115 -1.82 -14.95 19.46
C GLN A 115 -1.66 -14.40 20.89
N GLY A 116 -2.71 -13.82 21.48
CA GLY A 116 -2.63 -13.20 22.81
C GLY A 116 -1.75 -11.94 22.85
N ARG A 117 -1.55 -11.27 21.68
CA ARG A 117 -0.60 -10.15 21.50
C ARG A 117 -1.27 -8.78 21.57
N LEU A 118 -2.44 -8.66 22.20
CA LEU A 118 -3.16 -7.38 22.31
C LEU A 118 -2.35 -6.28 23.02
N ALA A 119 -1.40 -6.65 23.88
CA ALA A 119 -0.50 -5.70 24.54
C ALA A 119 0.39 -4.91 23.55
N GLU A 120 0.59 -5.42 22.33
CA GLU A 120 1.34 -4.73 21.27
C GLU A 120 0.59 -3.54 20.67
N LEU A 121 -0.72 -3.41 20.92
CA LEU A 121 -1.53 -2.28 20.46
C LEU A 121 -1.31 -1.00 21.29
N ARG A 122 -0.36 -1.02 22.23
CA ARG A 122 -0.06 0.15 23.06
C ARG A 122 0.53 1.28 22.24
N ILE A 123 -0.02 2.48 22.41
CA ILE A 123 0.34 3.70 21.69
C ILE A 123 1.17 4.60 22.61
N HIS A 124 2.26 5.18 22.10
CA HIS A 124 3.11 6.12 22.82
C HIS A 124 3.07 7.53 22.21
N ARG A 125 2.88 7.66 20.89
CA ARG A 125 2.94 8.94 20.18
C ARG A 125 1.61 9.31 19.52
N TYR A 126 0.61 9.67 20.32
CA TYR A 126 -0.77 9.96 19.88
C TYR A 126 -0.84 10.99 18.75
N GLY A 127 -0.07 12.09 18.82
CA GLY A 127 -0.10 13.15 17.80
C GLY A 127 0.34 12.68 16.41
N LEU A 128 1.37 11.83 16.34
CA LEU A 128 1.82 11.27 15.06
C LEU A 128 0.83 10.24 14.51
N HIS A 129 0.18 9.46 15.36
CA HIS A 129 -0.88 8.56 14.94
C HIS A 129 -2.08 9.34 14.39
N LEU A 130 -2.49 10.42 15.07
CA LEU A 130 -3.58 11.28 14.60
C LEU A 130 -3.24 11.92 13.24
N LEU A 131 -2.04 12.49 13.11
CA LEU A 131 -1.57 13.05 11.83
C LEU A 131 -1.64 11.99 10.72
N ARG A 132 -1.13 10.77 11.00
CA ARG A 132 -1.16 9.66 10.04
C ARG A 132 -2.59 9.22 9.71
N GLY A 133 -3.49 9.21 10.68
CA GLY A 133 -4.92 8.93 10.48
C GLY A 133 -5.60 9.96 9.56
N VAL A 134 -5.35 11.26 9.81
CA VAL A 134 -5.87 12.35 8.96
C VAL A 134 -5.32 12.23 7.53
N LEU A 135 -4.00 12.05 7.39
CA LEU A 135 -3.37 11.82 6.09
C LEU A 135 -3.97 10.60 5.38
N GLY A 136 -4.27 9.53 6.13
CA GLY A 136 -4.93 8.33 5.61
C GLY A 136 -6.34 8.59 5.09
N VAL A 137 -7.12 9.41 5.81
CA VAL A 137 -8.46 9.80 5.32
C VAL A 137 -8.36 10.61 4.04
N VAL A 138 -7.48 11.63 4.00
CA VAL A 138 -7.27 12.45 2.80
C VAL A 138 -6.80 11.56 1.64
N MET A 139 -5.81 10.71 1.88
CA MET A 139 -5.27 9.76 0.88
C MET A 139 -6.38 8.88 0.29
N LEU A 140 -7.12 8.16 1.14
CA LEU A 140 -8.11 7.20 0.68
C LEU A 140 -9.32 7.88 0.04
N ALA A 141 -9.84 8.95 0.63
CA ALA A 141 -11.00 9.65 0.08
C ALA A 141 -10.70 10.27 -1.29
N THR A 142 -9.52 10.89 -1.46
CA THR A 142 -9.13 11.47 -2.75
C THR A 142 -8.78 10.41 -3.78
N PHE A 143 -8.19 9.27 -3.36
CA PHE A 143 -7.95 8.12 -4.22
C PHE A 143 -9.28 7.52 -4.74
N ILE A 144 -10.23 7.26 -3.84
CA ILE A 144 -11.55 6.71 -4.18
C ILE A 144 -12.33 7.68 -5.07
N TYR A 145 -12.27 8.98 -4.79
CA TYR A 145 -12.86 10.00 -5.66
C TYR A 145 -12.27 9.93 -7.08
N ALA A 146 -10.94 9.85 -7.19
CA ALA A 146 -10.27 9.73 -8.48
C ALA A 146 -10.67 8.44 -9.21
N LEU A 147 -10.76 7.31 -8.52
CA LEU A 147 -11.23 6.04 -9.09
C LEU A 147 -12.67 6.10 -9.61
N GLY A 148 -13.55 6.80 -8.91
CA GLY A 148 -14.95 6.96 -9.30
C GLY A 148 -15.16 7.85 -10.53
N THR A 149 -14.17 8.69 -10.87
CA THR A 149 -14.29 9.70 -11.93
C THR A 149 -13.31 9.51 -13.08
N ALA A 150 -12.35 8.59 -12.96
CA ALA A 150 -11.30 8.35 -13.94
C ALA A 150 -11.01 6.85 -14.13
N SER A 151 -10.18 6.52 -15.13
CA SER A 151 -9.69 5.16 -15.34
C SER A 151 -8.70 4.74 -14.25
N LEU A 152 -8.69 3.45 -13.85
CA LEU A 152 -7.72 2.90 -12.92
C LEU A 152 -6.29 3.19 -13.37
N ALA A 153 -6.03 2.94 -14.65
CA ALA A 153 -4.71 3.14 -15.25
C ALA A 153 -4.22 4.58 -15.10
N SER A 154 -5.10 5.60 -15.30
CA SER A 154 -4.72 7.00 -15.16
C SER A 154 -4.43 7.37 -13.70
N VAL A 155 -5.23 6.87 -12.76
CA VAL A 155 -5.02 7.07 -11.31
C VAL A 155 -3.72 6.41 -10.87
N TYR A 156 -3.46 5.17 -11.30
CA TYR A 156 -2.23 4.46 -10.99
C TYR A 156 -0.99 5.14 -11.58
N ALA A 157 -1.07 5.64 -12.83
CA ALA A 157 0.04 6.35 -13.44
C ALA A 157 0.51 7.54 -12.59
N ILE A 158 -0.43 8.31 -12.04
CA ILE A 158 -0.10 9.41 -11.11
C ILE A 158 0.40 8.85 -9.77
N TYR A 159 -0.26 7.81 -9.24
CA TYR A 159 0.10 7.23 -7.94
C TYR A 159 1.51 6.63 -7.93
N MET A 160 2.02 6.17 -9.08
CA MET A 160 3.40 5.69 -9.25
C MET A 160 4.47 6.78 -9.01
N THR A 161 4.08 8.05 -8.81
CA THR A 161 4.99 9.10 -8.32
C THR A 161 5.29 8.98 -6.82
N ALA A 162 4.52 8.20 -6.07
CA ALA A 162 4.67 8.08 -4.63
C ALA A 162 6.11 7.77 -4.16
N PRO A 163 6.87 6.85 -4.77
CA PRO A 163 8.26 6.61 -4.40
C PRO A 163 9.14 7.85 -4.57
N LEU A 164 8.93 8.64 -5.63
CA LEU A 164 9.66 9.90 -5.87
C LEU A 164 9.33 10.94 -4.79
N LEU A 165 8.05 11.06 -4.44
CA LEU A 165 7.58 11.96 -3.38
C LEU A 165 8.12 11.53 -2.01
N ILE A 166 8.16 10.23 -1.72
CA ILE A 166 8.75 9.71 -0.48
C ILE A 166 10.22 10.07 -0.40
N ALA A 167 11.00 9.89 -1.47
CA ALA A 167 12.41 10.26 -1.51
C ALA A 167 12.61 11.78 -1.30
N ALA A 168 11.79 12.63 -1.94
CA ALA A 168 11.82 14.07 -1.75
C ALA A 168 11.49 14.47 -0.30
N MET A 169 10.45 13.88 0.29
CA MET A 169 10.03 14.14 1.66
C MET A 169 11.06 13.66 2.69
N ALA A 170 11.69 12.51 2.45
CA ALA A 170 12.77 11.99 3.30
C ALA A 170 13.96 12.95 3.32
N ALA A 171 14.32 13.54 2.18
CA ALA A 171 15.37 14.56 2.11
C ALA A 171 15.05 15.80 2.95
N VAL A 172 13.80 16.29 2.83
CA VAL A 172 13.40 17.56 3.49
C VAL A 172 13.16 17.37 4.99
N TRP A 173 12.48 16.29 5.40
CA TRP A 173 12.04 16.13 6.79
C TRP A 173 12.91 15.23 7.64
N LEU A 174 13.54 14.21 7.04
CA LEU A 174 14.46 13.32 7.76
C LEU A 174 15.92 13.76 7.62
N GLY A 175 16.20 14.78 6.78
CA GLY A 175 17.56 15.26 6.53
C GLY A 175 18.42 14.26 5.75
N GLU A 176 17.81 13.31 5.03
CA GLU A 176 18.52 12.36 4.22
C GLU A 176 19.23 13.05 3.06
N LYS A 177 20.50 12.69 2.82
CA LYS A 177 21.27 13.29 1.72
C LYS A 177 20.80 12.72 0.39
N VAL A 178 20.07 13.52 -0.38
CA VAL A 178 19.66 13.19 -1.74
C VAL A 178 20.62 13.85 -2.73
N ASP A 179 21.26 13.07 -3.57
CA ASP A 179 22.19 13.57 -4.57
C ASP A 179 21.47 14.29 -5.73
N ARG A 180 22.24 15.05 -6.54
CA ARG A 180 21.67 15.83 -7.65
C ARG A 180 20.93 14.98 -8.68
N GLY A 181 21.39 13.74 -8.92
CA GLY A 181 20.75 12.84 -9.87
C GLY A 181 19.34 12.38 -9.41
N ARG A 182 19.16 12.14 -8.11
CA ARG A 182 17.84 11.80 -7.55
C ARG A 182 16.89 13.01 -7.61
N TRP A 183 17.36 14.23 -7.30
CA TRP A 183 16.56 15.45 -7.46
C TRP A 183 16.12 15.65 -8.91
N LEU A 184 17.02 15.42 -9.87
CA LEU A 184 16.68 15.49 -11.30
C LEU A 184 15.61 14.45 -11.67
N ALA A 185 15.72 13.21 -11.18
CA ALA A 185 14.73 12.17 -11.42
C ALA A 185 13.35 12.55 -10.82
N ILE A 186 13.31 13.14 -9.62
CA ILE A 186 12.07 13.64 -9.00
C ILE A 186 11.43 14.70 -9.90
N LEU A 187 12.20 15.68 -10.38
CA LEU A 187 11.70 16.73 -11.29
C LEU A 187 11.18 16.15 -12.61
N ILE A 188 11.90 15.19 -13.20
CA ILE A 188 11.47 14.48 -14.41
C ILE A 188 10.15 13.73 -14.16
N GLY A 189 10.01 13.05 -13.02
CA GLY A 189 8.76 12.38 -12.64
C GLY A 189 7.59 13.36 -12.50
N LEU A 190 7.80 14.55 -11.92
CA LEU A 190 6.78 15.59 -11.85
C LEU A 190 6.37 16.13 -13.24
N VAL A 191 7.30 16.21 -14.19
CA VAL A 191 6.97 16.51 -15.59
C VAL A 191 6.07 15.43 -16.18
N GLY A 192 6.29 14.16 -15.84
CA GLY A 192 5.41 13.05 -16.22
C GLY A 192 3.99 13.24 -15.70
N VAL A 193 3.82 13.64 -14.43
CA VAL A 193 2.49 13.99 -13.86
C VAL A 193 1.84 15.12 -14.64
N TRP A 194 2.60 16.18 -14.91
CA TRP A 194 2.09 17.33 -15.64
C TRP A 194 1.58 16.95 -17.04
N ILE A 195 2.29 16.04 -17.74
CA ILE A 195 1.87 15.50 -19.05
C ILE A 195 0.53 14.75 -18.94
N ILE A 196 0.33 13.97 -17.87
CA ILE A 196 -0.92 13.23 -17.62
C ILE A 196 -2.07 14.20 -17.32
N LEU A 197 -1.79 15.26 -16.55
CA LEU A 197 -2.79 16.23 -16.13
C LEU A 197 -3.24 17.21 -17.24
N GLN A 198 -2.55 17.24 -18.39
CA GLN A 198 -2.93 18.14 -19.48
C GLN A 198 -4.36 17.88 -19.96
N PRO A 199 -5.20 18.91 -20.02
CA PRO A 199 -6.55 18.80 -20.57
C PRO A 199 -6.51 18.31 -22.02
N ARG A 200 -7.20 17.19 -22.28
CA ARG A 200 -7.34 16.60 -23.62
C ARG A 200 -8.76 16.09 -23.80
N PRO A 201 -9.32 16.11 -25.01
CA PRO A 201 -10.60 15.47 -25.27
C PRO A 201 -10.57 13.99 -24.87
N GLY A 202 -11.48 13.55 -24.00
CA GLY A 202 -11.52 12.19 -23.48
C GLY A 202 -10.39 11.82 -22.51
N GLY A 203 -9.57 12.81 -22.07
CA GLY A 203 -8.47 12.62 -21.12
C GLY A 203 -8.94 12.56 -19.67
N LEU A 204 -7.94 12.56 -18.76
CA LEU A 204 -8.18 12.57 -17.32
C LEU A 204 -8.88 13.89 -16.90
N PRO A 205 -10.05 13.83 -16.22
CA PRO A 205 -10.64 15.02 -15.65
C PRO A 205 -9.66 15.70 -14.68
N LEU A 206 -9.46 17.02 -14.80
CA LEU A 206 -8.47 17.75 -14.02
C LEU A 206 -8.64 17.53 -12.51
N LEU A 207 -9.88 17.53 -12.02
CA LEU A 207 -10.18 17.32 -10.61
C LEU A 207 -9.81 15.92 -10.14
N ALA A 208 -10.02 14.89 -10.97
CA ALA A 208 -9.58 13.52 -10.69
C ALA A 208 -8.05 13.42 -10.63
N GLY A 209 -7.36 14.09 -11.54
CA GLY A 209 -5.89 14.13 -11.55
C GLY A 209 -5.31 14.86 -10.34
N VAL A 210 -5.90 15.99 -9.95
CA VAL A 210 -5.54 16.69 -8.71
C VAL A 210 -5.80 15.81 -7.49
N ALA A 211 -6.95 15.13 -7.42
CA ALA A 211 -7.28 14.22 -6.33
C ALA A 211 -6.28 13.04 -6.24
N ALA A 212 -5.90 12.43 -7.37
CA ALA A 212 -4.88 11.40 -7.42
C ALA A 212 -3.50 11.91 -6.94
N THR A 213 -3.13 13.13 -7.32
CA THR A 213 -1.87 13.76 -6.90
C THR A 213 -1.87 14.05 -5.39
N VAL A 214 -2.98 14.57 -4.85
CA VAL A 214 -3.17 14.80 -3.41
C VAL A 214 -3.11 13.47 -2.66
N SER A 215 -3.70 12.42 -3.21
CA SER A 215 -3.62 11.07 -2.63
C SER A 215 -2.18 10.58 -2.56
N ALA A 216 -1.41 10.65 -3.66
CA ALA A 216 -0.02 10.23 -3.70
C ALA A 216 0.86 11.03 -2.72
N LEU A 217 0.65 12.34 -2.62
CA LEU A 217 1.33 13.20 -1.67
C LEU A 217 1.00 12.83 -0.22
N SER A 218 -0.29 12.64 0.09
CA SER A 218 -0.75 12.24 1.43
C SER A 218 -0.20 10.87 1.82
N TYR A 219 -0.11 9.94 0.87
CA TYR A 219 0.54 8.65 1.05
C TYR A 219 2.03 8.80 1.40
N ALA A 220 2.77 9.61 0.63
CA ALA A 220 4.19 9.85 0.90
C ALA A 220 4.41 10.41 2.32
N LEU A 221 3.57 11.38 2.73
CA LEU A 221 3.60 11.96 4.07
C LEU A 221 3.26 10.91 5.16
N ALA A 222 2.26 10.07 4.91
CA ALA A 222 1.88 8.99 5.83
C ALA A 222 3.01 7.95 5.99
N VAL A 223 3.74 7.63 4.92
CA VAL A 223 4.93 6.76 4.95
C VAL A 223 6.05 7.38 5.77
N ILE A 224 6.35 8.67 5.57
CA ILE A 224 7.37 9.37 6.38
C ILE A 224 6.98 9.39 7.87
N THR A 225 5.71 9.66 8.16
CA THR A 225 5.20 9.60 9.54
C THR A 225 5.35 8.20 10.13
N ALA A 226 5.06 7.17 9.34
CA ALA A 226 5.26 5.78 9.74
C ALA A 226 6.74 5.47 10.05
N ARG A 227 7.69 5.92 9.21
CA ARG A 227 9.14 5.76 9.46
C ARG A 227 9.57 6.38 10.80
N VAL A 228 8.98 7.52 11.19
CA VAL A 228 9.25 8.13 12.50
C VAL A 228 8.64 7.30 13.63
N LEU A 229 7.45 6.75 13.43
CA LEU A 229 6.74 5.93 14.43
C LEU A 229 7.42 4.57 14.66
N THR A 230 8.05 3.95 13.66
CA THR A 230 8.74 2.65 13.81
C THR A 230 9.83 2.66 14.88
N ARG A 231 10.33 3.84 15.26
CA ARG A 231 11.33 3.98 16.34
C ARG A 231 10.76 3.74 17.74
N SER A 232 9.45 3.78 17.92
CA SER A 232 8.80 3.73 19.25
C SER A 232 7.56 2.86 19.30
N GLU A 233 7.04 2.43 18.16
CA GLU A 233 5.76 1.72 18.04
C GLU A 233 5.95 0.38 17.33
N THR A 234 5.10 -0.58 17.66
CA THR A 234 5.03 -1.86 16.92
C THR A 234 4.30 -1.71 15.61
N SER A 235 4.60 -2.54 14.61
CA SER A 235 3.88 -2.55 13.34
C SER A 235 2.38 -2.81 13.54
N SER A 236 2.03 -3.73 14.46
CA SER A 236 0.64 -4.05 14.80
C SER A 236 -0.11 -2.83 15.32
N SER A 237 0.49 -2.07 16.25
CA SER A 237 -0.08 -0.83 16.81
C SER A 237 -0.29 0.21 15.71
N MET A 238 0.72 0.42 14.85
CA MET A 238 0.65 1.42 13.78
C MET A 238 -0.47 1.13 12.79
N VAL A 239 -0.66 -0.14 12.40
CA VAL A 239 -1.69 -0.54 11.44
C VAL A 239 -3.07 -0.46 12.05
N PHE A 240 -3.25 -1.07 13.21
CA PHE A 240 -4.53 -1.08 13.90
C PHE A 240 -5.02 0.35 14.19
N THR A 241 -4.13 1.18 14.76
CA THR A 241 -4.47 2.58 15.06
C THR A 241 -4.79 3.39 13.81
N PHE A 242 -4.04 3.17 12.71
CA PHE A 242 -4.34 3.80 11.43
C PHE A 242 -5.73 3.45 10.94
N LEU A 243 -6.09 2.16 10.90
CA LEU A 243 -7.41 1.71 10.44
C LEU A 243 -8.54 2.23 11.33
N ILE A 244 -8.36 2.21 12.65
CA ILE A 244 -9.34 2.75 13.61
C ILE A 244 -9.53 4.25 13.38
N LEU A 245 -8.45 5.03 13.31
CA LEU A 245 -8.53 6.48 13.12
C LEU A 245 -9.15 6.83 11.77
N VAL A 246 -8.77 6.13 10.69
CA VAL A 246 -9.41 6.33 9.39
C VAL A 246 -10.90 6.02 9.46
N THR A 247 -11.28 4.90 10.07
CA THR A 247 -12.69 4.51 10.20
C THR A 247 -13.48 5.55 11.00
N LEU A 248 -12.94 6.03 12.12
CA LEU A 248 -13.63 7.01 12.98
C LEU A 248 -13.71 8.38 12.32
N ILE A 249 -12.58 8.91 11.82
CA ILE A 249 -12.55 10.27 11.23
C ILE A 249 -13.39 10.30 9.96
N ALA A 250 -13.19 9.36 9.04
CA ALA A 250 -14.00 9.29 7.83
C ALA A 250 -15.46 8.97 8.15
N GLY A 251 -15.74 8.18 9.20
CA GLY A 251 -17.08 7.87 9.67
C GLY A 251 -17.85 9.12 10.08
N VAL A 252 -17.25 9.97 10.90
CA VAL A 252 -17.86 11.24 11.30
C VAL A 252 -18.09 12.15 10.08
N LEU A 253 -17.12 12.24 9.17
CA LEU A 253 -17.22 13.06 7.96
C LEU A 253 -18.22 12.50 6.95
N ALA A 254 -18.48 11.20 6.96
CA ALA A 254 -19.43 10.55 6.06
C ALA A 254 -20.91 10.71 6.53
N LEU A 255 -21.17 10.97 7.82
CA LEU A 255 -22.51 11.04 8.38
C LEU A 255 -23.49 11.93 7.60
N PRO A 256 -23.11 13.17 7.16
CA PRO A 256 -24.06 14.05 6.48
C PRO A 256 -24.49 13.54 5.09
N GLN A 257 -23.67 12.68 4.47
CA GLN A 257 -23.88 12.15 3.12
C GLN A 257 -24.01 10.64 3.09
N TRP A 258 -24.26 10.03 4.26
CA TRP A 258 -24.37 8.57 4.36
C TRP A 258 -25.56 8.04 3.59
N ILE A 259 -25.31 7.12 2.68
CA ILE A 259 -26.32 6.41 1.89
C ILE A 259 -26.44 5.00 2.47
N GLU A 260 -27.67 4.51 2.61
CA GLU A 260 -27.93 3.15 3.06
C GLU A 260 -27.28 2.13 2.12
N ILE A 261 -26.59 1.15 2.71
CA ILE A 261 -25.87 0.12 1.95
C ILE A 261 -26.91 -0.85 1.37
N ARG A 262 -26.94 -0.96 0.05
CA ARG A 262 -27.82 -1.89 -0.64
C ARG A 262 -27.47 -3.33 -0.26
N PRO A 263 -28.45 -4.21 0.01
CA PRO A 263 -28.20 -5.60 0.39
C PRO A 263 -27.33 -6.37 -0.60
N GLN A 264 -27.42 -6.03 -1.88
CA GLN A 264 -26.64 -6.62 -2.95
C GLN A 264 -25.16 -6.22 -2.94
N ASP A 265 -24.77 -5.18 -2.22
CA ASP A 265 -23.40 -4.66 -2.21
C ASP A 265 -22.57 -5.17 -1.00
N TRP A 266 -23.18 -5.90 -0.06
CA TRP A 266 -22.47 -6.45 1.10
C TRP A 266 -21.31 -7.39 0.71
N TRP A 267 -21.46 -8.13 -0.39
CA TRP A 267 -20.39 -8.98 -0.86
C TRP A 267 -19.17 -8.18 -1.32
N LEU A 268 -19.37 -6.97 -1.87
CA LEU A 268 -18.28 -6.08 -2.27
C LEU A 268 -17.42 -5.67 -1.06
N ILE A 269 -18.05 -5.39 0.08
CA ILE A 269 -17.36 -5.07 1.34
C ILE A 269 -16.50 -6.25 1.77
N ALA A 270 -17.07 -7.45 1.80
CA ALA A 270 -16.35 -8.66 2.17
C ALA A 270 -15.21 -8.97 1.17
N ALA A 271 -15.47 -8.83 -0.13
CA ALA A 271 -14.47 -9.05 -1.17
C ALA A 271 -13.31 -8.04 -1.10
N THR A 272 -13.60 -6.76 -0.84
CA THR A 272 -12.58 -5.72 -0.66
C THR A 272 -11.69 -6.04 0.55
N GLY A 273 -12.28 -6.43 1.68
CA GLY A 273 -11.51 -6.86 2.86
C GLY A 273 -10.67 -8.11 2.60
N GLY A 274 -11.25 -9.10 1.93
CA GLY A 274 -10.57 -10.35 1.58
C GLY A 274 -9.41 -10.15 0.60
N LEU A 275 -9.62 -9.40 -0.49
CA LEU A 275 -8.57 -9.09 -1.46
C LEU A 275 -7.45 -8.24 -0.83
N GLY A 276 -7.80 -7.29 0.04
CA GLY A 276 -6.83 -6.53 0.80
C GLY A 276 -5.97 -7.42 1.70
N ALA A 277 -6.57 -8.40 2.37
CA ALA A 277 -5.85 -9.36 3.20
C ALA A 277 -4.94 -10.29 2.37
N VAL A 278 -5.42 -10.78 1.23
CA VAL A 278 -4.63 -11.58 0.28
C VAL A 278 -3.44 -10.78 -0.23
N GLY A 279 -3.68 -9.55 -0.70
CA GLY A 279 -2.61 -8.66 -1.16
C GLY A 279 -1.57 -8.42 -0.08
N GLN A 280 -2.01 -8.14 1.14
CA GLN A 280 -1.14 -7.89 2.29
C GLN A 280 -0.32 -9.14 2.68
N TYR A 281 -0.91 -10.32 2.63
CA TYR A 281 -0.20 -11.56 2.89
C TYR A 281 0.91 -11.79 1.86
N TYR A 282 0.57 -11.71 0.57
CA TYR A 282 1.53 -11.97 -0.50
C TYR A 282 2.62 -10.91 -0.64
N ILE A 283 2.35 -9.64 -0.35
CA ILE A 283 3.41 -8.61 -0.32
C ILE A 283 4.43 -8.92 0.78
N THR A 284 3.96 -9.38 1.93
CA THR A 284 4.84 -9.78 3.04
C THR A 284 5.69 -11.00 2.66
N GLU A 285 5.09 -12.02 2.03
CA GLU A 285 5.83 -13.19 1.54
C GLU A 285 6.84 -12.80 0.45
N ALA A 286 6.52 -11.84 -0.42
CA ALA A 286 7.44 -11.35 -1.44
C ALA A 286 8.75 -10.83 -0.84
N PHE A 287 8.65 -9.95 0.17
CA PHE A 287 9.81 -9.40 0.88
C PHE A 287 10.53 -10.44 1.76
N ARG A 288 9.86 -11.52 2.15
CA ARG A 288 10.47 -12.63 2.87
C ARG A 288 11.36 -13.48 1.98
N TYR A 289 10.97 -13.69 0.71
CA TYR A 289 11.69 -14.57 -0.21
C TYR A 289 12.74 -13.84 -1.03
N ALA A 290 12.59 -12.54 -1.27
CA ALA A 290 13.51 -11.80 -2.12
C ALA A 290 13.78 -10.39 -1.57
N PRO A 291 14.98 -9.85 -1.84
CA PRO A 291 15.32 -8.47 -1.47
C PRO A 291 14.38 -7.45 -2.13
N ALA A 292 14.16 -6.33 -1.45
CA ALA A 292 13.31 -5.24 -1.97
C ALA A 292 13.71 -4.79 -3.37
N ALA A 293 15.01 -4.73 -3.66
CA ALA A 293 15.52 -4.37 -4.99
C ALA A 293 15.05 -5.29 -6.13
N VAL A 294 14.67 -6.54 -5.81
CA VAL A 294 14.16 -7.51 -6.80
C VAL A 294 12.64 -7.39 -6.93
N VAL A 295 11.93 -7.18 -5.82
CA VAL A 295 10.46 -7.20 -5.81
C VAL A 295 9.82 -5.83 -6.06
N ALA A 296 10.46 -4.71 -5.63
CA ALA A 296 9.87 -3.38 -5.79
C ALA A 296 9.57 -2.98 -7.25
N PRO A 297 10.40 -3.31 -8.26
CA PRO A 297 10.05 -3.03 -9.65
C PRO A 297 8.76 -3.69 -10.13
N VAL A 298 8.35 -4.81 -9.49
CA VAL A 298 7.12 -5.52 -9.84
C VAL A 298 5.87 -4.71 -9.47
N GLU A 299 5.97 -3.81 -8.49
CA GLU A 299 4.85 -2.91 -8.13
C GLU A 299 4.38 -2.06 -9.32
N TYR A 300 5.29 -1.69 -10.22
CA TYR A 300 4.92 -0.97 -11.43
C TYR A 300 4.01 -1.76 -12.38
N THR A 301 3.92 -3.09 -12.20
CA THR A 301 2.95 -3.91 -12.96
C THR A 301 1.50 -3.60 -12.58
N ALA A 302 1.24 -2.90 -11.48
CA ALA A 302 -0.08 -2.38 -11.15
C ALA A 302 -0.69 -1.57 -12.29
N LEU A 303 0.14 -0.82 -13.03
CA LEU A 303 -0.32 -0.09 -14.22
C LEU A 303 -0.85 -1.03 -15.31
N LEU A 304 -0.18 -2.17 -15.53
CA LEU A 304 -0.62 -3.17 -16.52
C LEU A 304 -1.94 -3.81 -16.07
N TRP A 305 -2.07 -4.13 -14.80
CA TRP A 305 -3.33 -4.60 -14.22
C TRP A 305 -4.44 -3.55 -14.36
N GLY A 306 -4.14 -2.29 -14.05
CA GLY A 306 -5.08 -1.19 -14.20
C GLY A 306 -5.58 -1.04 -15.65
N ILE A 307 -4.67 -1.08 -16.64
CA ILE A 307 -5.01 -1.06 -18.06
C ILE A 307 -5.89 -2.25 -18.45
N GLY A 308 -5.48 -3.47 -18.04
CA GLY A 308 -6.22 -4.69 -18.34
C GLY A 308 -7.62 -4.69 -17.74
N ILE A 309 -7.76 -4.27 -16.49
CA ILE A 309 -9.03 -4.17 -15.78
C ILE A 309 -9.93 -3.10 -16.43
N ASP A 310 -9.41 -1.91 -16.73
CA ASP A 310 -10.15 -0.84 -17.38
C ASP A 310 -10.64 -1.30 -18.77
N TRP A 311 -9.81 -2.01 -19.52
CA TRP A 311 -10.20 -2.54 -20.82
C TRP A 311 -11.30 -3.60 -20.72
N VAL A 312 -11.13 -4.58 -19.82
CA VAL A 312 -12.08 -5.70 -19.71
C VAL A 312 -13.43 -5.26 -19.14
N PHE A 313 -13.45 -4.44 -18.09
CA PHE A 313 -14.67 -4.10 -17.36
C PHE A 313 -15.32 -2.80 -17.84
N TRP A 314 -14.54 -1.83 -18.28
CA TRP A 314 -15.06 -0.50 -18.70
C TRP A 314 -14.81 -0.17 -20.15
N GLN A 315 -14.15 -1.05 -20.92
CA GLN A 315 -13.81 -0.84 -22.33
C GLN A 315 -13.04 0.47 -22.58
N VAL A 316 -12.25 0.91 -21.61
CA VAL A 316 -11.45 2.14 -21.66
C VAL A 316 -10.02 1.79 -21.99
N PHE A 317 -9.49 2.41 -23.07
CA PHE A 317 -8.09 2.31 -23.45
C PHE A 317 -7.29 3.52 -22.97
N PRO A 318 -6.02 3.32 -22.56
CA PRO A 318 -5.15 4.42 -22.14
C PRO A 318 -4.83 5.34 -23.32
N GLN A 319 -4.87 6.64 -23.08
CA GLN A 319 -4.45 7.63 -24.08
C GLN A 319 -2.92 7.70 -24.17
N SER A 320 -2.39 8.10 -25.34
CA SER A 320 -0.94 8.23 -25.57
C SER A 320 -0.25 9.15 -24.56
N GLY A 321 -0.90 10.25 -24.16
CA GLY A 321 -0.36 11.16 -23.15
C GLY A 321 -0.24 10.53 -21.77
N MET A 322 -1.20 9.68 -21.37
CA MET A 322 -1.12 8.93 -20.13
C MET A 322 0.04 7.93 -20.18
N LEU A 323 0.17 7.17 -21.27
CA LEU A 323 1.26 6.20 -21.43
C LEU A 323 2.63 6.87 -21.42
N MET A 324 2.77 8.01 -22.10
CA MET A 324 4.03 8.78 -22.12
C MET A 324 4.39 9.30 -20.72
N GLY A 325 3.43 9.92 -20.02
CA GLY A 325 3.67 10.38 -18.66
C GLY A 325 3.99 9.25 -17.69
N ALA A 326 3.26 8.13 -17.78
CA ALA A 326 3.52 6.93 -16.99
C ALA A 326 4.93 6.36 -17.24
N ALA A 327 5.37 6.26 -18.49
CA ALA A 327 6.70 5.79 -18.83
C ALA A 327 7.80 6.68 -18.22
N ILE A 328 7.61 8.00 -18.23
CA ILE A 328 8.53 8.96 -17.61
C ILE A 328 8.58 8.74 -16.08
N ILE A 329 7.42 8.61 -15.43
CA ILE A 329 7.33 8.42 -13.98
C ILE A 329 8.00 7.10 -13.57
N ILE A 330 7.69 6.01 -14.26
CA ILE A 330 8.26 4.68 -13.99
C ILE A 330 9.78 4.72 -14.19
N GLY A 331 10.25 5.31 -15.29
CA GLY A 331 11.68 5.45 -15.55
C GLY A 331 12.41 6.23 -14.45
N ALA A 332 11.85 7.34 -14.02
CA ALA A 332 12.39 8.15 -12.92
C ALA A 332 12.38 7.38 -11.58
N GLY A 333 11.28 6.67 -11.27
CA GLY A 333 11.18 5.87 -10.05
C GLY A 333 12.16 4.70 -10.01
N LEU A 334 12.30 3.98 -11.12
CA LEU A 334 13.30 2.90 -11.25
C LEU A 334 14.72 3.43 -11.10
N TYR A 335 15.04 4.58 -11.69
CA TYR A 335 16.36 5.20 -11.52
C TYR A 335 16.65 5.50 -10.04
N VAL A 336 15.69 6.09 -9.28
CA VAL A 336 15.87 6.37 -7.86
C VAL A 336 16.07 5.07 -7.08
N ALA A 337 15.23 4.05 -7.29
CA ALA A 337 15.32 2.76 -6.61
C ALA A 337 16.65 2.05 -6.87
N LEU A 338 17.11 2.02 -8.13
CA LEU A 338 18.40 1.41 -8.48
C LEU A 338 19.59 2.13 -7.85
N ARG A 339 19.50 3.45 -7.71
CA ARG A 339 20.55 4.24 -7.11
C ARG A 339 20.62 4.06 -5.60
N GLU A 340 19.48 4.04 -4.90
CA GLU A 340 19.42 3.69 -3.48
C GLU A 340 20.05 2.32 -3.20
N HIS A 341 19.74 1.35 -4.06
CA HIS A 341 20.32 0.02 -3.92
C HIS A 341 21.84 -0.01 -4.12
N ARG A 342 22.39 0.78 -5.05
CA ARG A 342 23.85 0.90 -5.24
C ARG A 342 24.53 1.53 -4.04
N ASP A 343 23.94 2.60 -3.50
CA ASP A 343 24.49 3.32 -2.34
C ASP A 343 24.48 2.45 -1.09
N ALA A 344 23.40 1.67 -0.86
CA ALA A 344 23.31 0.71 0.24
C ALA A 344 24.38 -0.39 0.13
N ARG A 345 24.65 -0.91 -1.09
CA ARG A 345 25.72 -1.89 -1.31
C ARG A 345 27.10 -1.30 -1.05
N ALA A 346 27.36 -0.07 -1.49
CA ALA A 346 28.64 0.60 -1.28
C ALA A 346 28.90 0.85 0.22
N ALA A 347 27.87 1.23 0.97
CA ALA A 347 27.96 1.40 2.42
C ALA A 347 28.24 0.07 3.15
N GLY A 348 27.57 -1.03 2.76
CA GLY A 348 27.79 -2.36 3.33
C GLY A 348 29.13 -3.02 2.94
N ALA A 349 29.78 -2.58 1.87
CA ALA A 349 31.11 -3.05 1.47
C ALA A 349 32.25 -2.34 2.24
N ASN A 350 31.97 -1.19 2.85
CA ASN A 350 32.93 -0.39 3.62
C ASN A 350 32.80 -0.56 5.14
N ALA A 351 31.81 -1.36 5.59
CA ALA A 351 31.59 -1.72 7.00
C ALA A 351 32.04 -3.17 7.29
#